data_8c81697233b2750973e5b59a0e8d16c7
#
_entry.id   8c81697233b2750973e5b59a0e8d16c7
#
_cell.length_a   1.000
_cell.length_b   1.000
_cell.length_c   1.000
_cell.angle_alpha   90.00
_cell.angle_beta   90.00
_cell.angle_gamma   90.00
#
_symmetry.space_group_name_H-M   'P 1'
#
loop_
_entity.id
_entity.type
_entity.pdbx_description
1 polymer ?
#
loop_
_entity_poly.entity_id
_entity_poly.type
_entity_poly.pdbx_seq_one_letter_code
_entity_poly.pdbx_strand_id
1 'polypeptide(L)'
;LRLIVMKTLSGRRLSGYGLIKQIEGKTGSWKPSFGSIYPLLEKLLKEKLVEVEVQGRKKLYFLTSEGKKHLALIDKSKNTLVDKLIATWNAFGKITDKREMNFMLEVFNSLKKGQLPFKELHPELNEFRATIFELYSTGKDRKKIKAVLRDTVKKLRYVK
;
A
#
# COMPACT_ATOMS: atom_id res chain seq x y z
N LEU A 1 -4.82 9.60 2.86
CA LEU A 1 -4.83 9.72 4.33
C LEU A 1 -6.11 9.17 4.94
N ARG A 2 -7.31 9.55 4.45
CA ARG A 2 -8.63 9.14 4.99
C ARG A 2 -8.75 7.63 5.20
N LEU A 3 -8.46 6.82 4.17
CA LEU A 3 -8.56 5.37 4.24
C LEU A 3 -7.59 4.77 5.28
N ILE A 4 -6.38 5.30 5.38
CA ILE A 4 -5.36 4.85 6.35
C ILE A 4 -5.84 5.13 7.77
N VAL A 5 -6.39 6.33 8.03
CA VAL A 5 -6.95 6.71 9.33
C VAL A 5 -8.09 5.78 9.71
N MET A 6 -9.06 5.57 8.83
CA MET A 6 -10.19 4.68 9.09
C MET A 6 -9.75 3.23 9.33
N LYS A 7 -8.82 2.71 8.53
CA LYS A 7 -8.24 1.36 8.73
C LYS A 7 -7.48 1.25 10.05
N THR A 8 -6.81 2.31 10.48
CA THR A 8 -6.07 2.30 11.75
C THR A 8 -7.00 2.35 12.96
N LEU A 9 -8.14 3.03 12.84
CA LEU A 9 -9.20 3.07 13.87
C LEU A 9 -10.08 1.81 13.87
N SER A 10 -10.00 0.94 12.87
CA SER A 10 -10.79 -0.29 12.84
C SER A 10 -10.42 -1.22 13.99
N GLY A 11 -11.40 -1.48 14.88
CA GLY A 11 -11.22 -2.31 16.08
C GLY A 11 -10.41 -1.68 17.21
N ARG A 12 -10.11 -0.37 17.14
CA ARG A 12 -9.28 0.33 18.13
C ARG A 12 -9.86 1.69 18.49
N ARG A 13 -9.60 2.12 19.73
CA ARG A 13 -9.84 3.48 20.21
C ARG A 13 -8.49 4.17 20.39
N LEU A 14 -8.22 5.23 19.65
CA LEU A 14 -6.91 5.90 19.63
C LEU A 14 -7.07 7.40 19.79
N SER A 15 -6.15 8.02 20.53
CA SER A 15 -6.01 9.48 20.50
C SER A 15 -5.40 9.94 19.16
N GLY A 16 -5.55 11.21 18.79
CA GLY A 16 -4.93 11.76 17.58
C GLY A 16 -3.42 11.49 17.53
N TYR A 17 -2.72 11.64 18.65
CA TYR A 17 -1.30 11.29 18.76
C TYR A 17 -1.05 9.79 18.57
N GLY A 18 -1.83 8.94 19.26
CA GLY A 18 -1.74 7.48 19.13
C GLY A 18 -1.99 7.01 17.69
N LEU A 19 -2.91 7.67 16.99
CA LEU A 19 -3.22 7.41 15.58
C LEU A 19 -2.00 7.72 14.68
N ILE A 20 -1.36 8.89 14.87
CA ILE A 20 -0.14 9.26 14.14
C ILE A 20 0.96 8.22 14.35
N LYS A 21 1.23 7.84 15.60
CA LYS A 21 2.25 6.84 15.97
C LYS A 21 1.96 5.47 15.35
N GLN A 22 0.68 5.05 15.33
CA GLN A 22 0.29 3.77 14.70
C GLN A 22 0.45 3.79 13.17
N ILE A 23 0.16 4.93 12.53
CA ILE A 23 0.36 5.07 11.08
C ILE A 23 1.85 5.06 10.75
N GLU A 24 2.67 5.81 11.49
CA GLU A 24 4.14 5.83 11.35
C GLU A 24 4.73 4.41 11.48
N GLY A 25 4.35 3.66 12.50
CA GLY A 25 4.80 2.28 12.71
C GLY A 25 4.38 1.30 11.60
N LYS A 26 3.23 1.54 10.95
CA LYS A 26 2.76 0.68 9.84
C LYS A 26 3.39 1.01 8.50
N THR A 27 3.74 2.27 8.28
CA THR A 27 4.29 2.75 7.00
C THR A 27 5.82 2.74 6.96
N GLY A 28 6.45 2.65 8.13
CA GLY A 28 7.90 2.57 8.30
C GLY A 28 8.64 3.91 8.21
N SER A 29 8.16 4.85 7.38
CA SER A 29 8.86 6.12 7.12
C SER A 29 7.94 7.33 7.04
N TRP A 30 6.63 7.12 6.87
CA TRP A 30 5.70 8.23 6.70
C TRP A 30 4.92 8.54 7.97
N LYS A 31 5.09 9.78 8.46
CA LYS A 31 4.43 10.32 9.64
C LYS A 31 3.49 11.45 9.24
N PRO A 32 2.17 11.29 9.36
CA PRO A 32 1.25 12.38 9.11
C PRO A 32 1.41 13.48 10.16
N SER A 33 1.29 14.75 9.74
CA SER A 33 1.35 15.89 10.64
C SER A 33 0.07 16.05 11.46
N PHE A 34 0.16 16.71 12.61
CA PHE A 34 -1.01 17.11 13.39
C PHE A 34 -2.00 17.95 12.58
N GLY A 35 -1.47 18.89 11.77
CA GLY A 35 -2.28 19.75 10.88
C GLY A 35 -3.04 18.99 9.79
N SER A 36 -2.66 17.74 9.45
CA SER A 36 -3.40 16.91 8.51
C SER A 36 -4.36 15.92 9.19
N ILE A 37 -4.04 15.47 10.40
CA ILE A 37 -4.86 14.47 11.12
C ILE A 37 -6.07 15.08 11.77
N TYR A 38 -5.94 16.19 12.50
CA TYR A 38 -7.06 16.76 13.26
C TYR A 38 -8.19 17.30 12.36
N PRO A 39 -7.93 18.07 11.29
CA PRO A 39 -8.99 18.48 10.37
C PRO A 39 -9.68 17.27 9.70
N LEU A 40 -8.93 16.20 9.42
CA LEU A 40 -9.54 14.99 8.88
C LEU A 40 -10.43 14.28 9.90
N LEU A 41 -10.01 14.19 11.18
CA LEU A 41 -10.84 13.62 12.24
C LEU A 41 -12.14 14.44 12.44
N GLU A 42 -12.06 15.78 12.42
CA GLU A 42 -13.24 16.65 12.47
C GLU A 42 -14.19 16.41 11.29
N LYS A 43 -13.64 16.24 10.08
CA LYS A 43 -14.44 15.89 8.91
C LYS A 43 -15.13 14.55 9.08
N LEU A 44 -14.41 13.51 9.55
CA LEU A 44 -14.99 12.19 9.79
C LEU A 44 -16.05 12.17 10.90
N LEU A 45 -15.89 13.01 11.93
CA LEU A 45 -16.91 13.24 12.97
C LEU A 45 -18.19 13.87 12.38
N LYS A 46 -18.05 14.93 11.55
CA LYS A 46 -19.18 15.57 10.85
C LYS A 46 -19.92 14.59 9.94
N GLU A 47 -19.19 13.70 9.28
CA GLU A 47 -19.73 12.64 8.42
C GLU A 47 -20.29 11.44 9.22
N LYS A 48 -20.23 11.46 10.55
CA LYS A 48 -20.67 10.38 11.46
C LYS A 48 -19.98 9.02 11.22
N LEU A 49 -18.80 9.03 10.60
CA LEU A 49 -18.00 7.82 10.35
C LEU A 49 -17.08 7.49 11.52
N VAL A 50 -16.77 8.47 12.35
CA VAL A 50 -15.95 8.38 13.55
C VAL A 50 -16.72 9.02 14.70
N GLU A 51 -16.55 8.50 15.89
CA GLU A 51 -16.98 9.07 17.16
C GLU A 51 -15.77 9.36 18.04
N VAL A 52 -15.97 10.24 19.02
CA VAL A 52 -14.98 10.61 20.02
C VAL A 52 -15.53 10.38 21.43
N GLU A 53 -14.77 9.72 22.25
CA GLU A 53 -15.00 9.54 23.67
C GLU A 53 -13.95 10.33 24.46
N VAL A 54 -14.37 11.06 25.47
CA VAL A 54 -13.49 11.84 26.35
C VAL A 54 -13.21 11.01 27.62
N GLN A 55 -11.94 10.63 27.79
CA GLN A 55 -11.46 9.93 29.00
C GLN A 55 -10.45 10.84 29.73
N GLY A 56 -10.88 11.52 30.75
CA GLY A 56 -10.10 12.55 31.46
C GLY A 56 -9.66 13.65 30.49
N ARG A 57 -8.35 13.81 30.30
CA ARG A 57 -7.78 14.80 29.37
C ARG A 57 -7.59 14.28 27.93
N LYS A 58 -7.92 13.02 27.66
CA LYS A 58 -7.68 12.38 26.35
C LYS A 58 -8.99 12.26 25.57
N LYS A 59 -8.93 12.61 24.27
CA LYS A 59 -9.97 12.34 23.29
C LYS A 59 -9.60 11.07 22.54
N LEU A 60 -10.43 10.03 22.60
CA LEU A 60 -10.25 8.76 21.91
C LEU A 60 -11.24 8.66 20.75
N TYR A 61 -10.72 8.47 19.57
CA TYR A 61 -11.48 8.34 18.32
C TYR A 61 -11.64 6.87 17.96
N PHE A 62 -12.79 6.50 17.43
CA PHE A 62 -13.10 5.13 16.97
C PHE A 62 -14.14 5.15 15.85
N LEU A 63 -14.21 4.09 15.05
CA LEU A 63 -15.18 3.97 13.98
C LEU A 63 -16.59 3.70 14.53
N THR A 64 -17.56 4.41 13.99
CA THR A 64 -18.99 4.09 14.15
C THR A 64 -19.36 2.83 13.38
N SER A 65 -20.57 2.33 13.57
CA SER A 65 -21.15 1.27 12.73
C SER A 65 -21.18 1.68 11.26
N GLU A 66 -21.52 2.94 10.97
CA GLU A 66 -21.54 3.50 9.62
C GLU A 66 -20.11 3.61 9.05
N GLY A 67 -19.15 4.05 9.85
CA GLY A 67 -17.73 4.08 9.46
C GLY A 67 -17.20 2.68 9.10
N LYS A 68 -17.59 1.64 9.84
CA LYS A 68 -17.23 0.25 9.54
C LYS A 68 -17.85 -0.22 8.22
N LYS A 69 -19.14 0.07 7.98
CA LYS A 69 -19.83 -0.21 6.72
C LYS A 69 -19.16 0.49 5.54
N HIS A 70 -18.85 1.77 5.70
CA HIS A 70 -18.16 2.56 4.68
C HIS A 70 -16.80 1.98 4.32
N LEU A 71 -16.02 1.55 5.33
CA LEU A 71 -14.73 0.89 5.12
C LEU A 71 -14.89 -0.44 4.38
N ALA A 72 -15.91 -1.25 4.74
CA ALA A 72 -16.20 -2.51 4.09
C ALA A 72 -16.59 -2.32 2.60
N LEU A 73 -17.35 -1.27 2.27
CA LEU A 73 -17.69 -0.92 0.89
C LEU A 73 -16.45 -0.57 0.07
N ILE A 74 -15.52 0.21 0.65
CA ILE A 74 -14.25 0.54 -0.02
C ILE A 74 -13.43 -0.73 -0.28
N ASP A 75 -13.34 -1.63 0.71
CA ASP A 75 -12.59 -2.88 0.55
C ASP A 75 -13.26 -3.81 -0.48
N LYS A 76 -14.59 -3.86 -0.52
CA LYS A 76 -15.35 -4.58 -1.56
C LYS A 76 -15.05 -4.01 -2.96
N SER A 77 -15.11 -2.69 -3.12
CA SER A 77 -14.84 -2.02 -4.41
C SER A 77 -13.40 -2.26 -4.86
N LYS A 78 -12.43 -2.20 -3.94
CA LYS A 78 -11.02 -2.55 -4.23
C LYS A 78 -10.91 -3.99 -4.74
N ASN A 79 -11.53 -4.95 -4.05
CA ASN A 79 -11.46 -6.36 -4.43
C ASN A 79 -12.11 -6.60 -5.82
N THR A 80 -13.26 -5.98 -6.08
CA THR A 80 -13.91 -6.03 -7.41
C THR A 80 -13.00 -5.49 -8.51
N LEU A 81 -12.28 -4.39 -8.26
CA LEU A 81 -11.33 -3.86 -9.22
C LEU A 81 -10.18 -4.82 -9.48
N VAL A 82 -9.62 -5.40 -8.42
CA VAL A 82 -8.53 -6.39 -8.55
C VAL A 82 -9.02 -7.63 -9.30
N ASP A 83 -10.25 -8.11 -9.04
CA ASP A 83 -10.83 -9.25 -9.76
C ASP A 83 -10.97 -8.97 -11.26
N LYS A 84 -11.38 -7.73 -11.63
CA LYS A 84 -11.41 -7.30 -13.04
C LYS A 84 -10.02 -7.28 -13.66
N LEU A 85 -9.00 -6.80 -12.94
CA LEU A 85 -7.62 -6.82 -13.40
C LEU A 85 -7.12 -8.26 -13.63
N ILE A 86 -7.42 -9.18 -12.71
CA ILE A 86 -7.08 -10.61 -12.85
C ILE A 86 -7.77 -11.21 -14.07
N ALA A 87 -9.07 -10.95 -14.25
CA ALA A 87 -9.82 -11.45 -15.41
C ALA A 87 -9.26 -10.92 -16.73
N THR A 88 -8.95 -9.62 -16.78
CA THR A 88 -8.32 -9.00 -17.96
C THR A 88 -6.96 -9.60 -18.23
N TRP A 89 -6.13 -9.76 -17.19
CA TRP A 89 -4.79 -10.35 -17.32
C TRP A 89 -4.84 -11.78 -17.82
N ASN A 90 -5.77 -12.59 -17.33
CA ASN A 90 -5.98 -13.95 -17.81
C ASN A 90 -6.40 -14.02 -19.28
N ALA A 91 -7.16 -13.03 -19.76
CA ALA A 91 -7.52 -12.93 -21.18
C ALA A 91 -6.28 -12.67 -22.07
N PHE A 92 -5.29 -11.93 -21.58
CA PHE A 92 -4.02 -11.71 -22.25
C PHE A 92 -3.02 -12.85 -22.14
N GLY A 93 -3.31 -13.88 -21.34
CA GLY A 93 -2.38 -14.98 -21.03
C GLY A 93 -1.96 -15.85 -22.21
N LYS A 94 -2.66 -15.74 -23.34
CA LYS A 94 -2.26 -16.40 -24.60
C LYS A 94 -1.14 -15.68 -25.35
N ILE A 95 -0.83 -14.43 -24.97
CA ILE A 95 0.11 -13.53 -25.66
C ILE A 95 1.33 -13.25 -24.81
N THR A 96 1.26 -13.49 -23.50
CA THR A 96 2.29 -13.12 -22.51
C THR A 96 3.08 -14.35 -22.06
N ASP A 97 4.36 -14.17 -21.69
CA ASP A 97 5.17 -15.25 -21.09
C ASP A 97 4.49 -15.78 -19.82
N LYS A 98 4.43 -17.10 -19.69
CA LYS A 98 3.80 -17.80 -18.55
C LYS A 98 4.38 -17.38 -17.19
N ARG A 99 5.67 -17.01 -17.12
CA ARG A 99 6.30 -16.54 -15.89
C ARG A 99 5.81 -15.14 -15.50
N GLU A 100 5.71 -14.24 -16.48
CA GLU A 100 5.19 -12.90 -16.28
C GLU A 100 3.71 -12.96 -15.86
N MET A 101 2.94 -13.84 -16.48
CA MET A 101 1.55 -14.12 -16.11
C MET A 101 1.44 -14.52 -14.64
N ASN A 102 2.16 -15.54 -14.21
CA ASN A 102 2.12 -16.04 -12.83
C ASN A 102 2.56 -14.97 -11.83
N PHE A 103 3.61 -14.22 -12.15
CA PHE A 103 4.10 -13.11 -11.32
C PHE A 103 3.01 -12.04 -11.11
N MET A 104 2.38 -11.60 -12.17
CA MET A 104 1.33 -10.56 -12.06
C MET A 104 0.09 -11.06 -11.32
N LEU A 105 -0.30 -12.32 -11.50
CA LEU A 105 -1.40 -12.93 -10.74
C LEU A 105 -1.07 -12.96 -9.24
N GLU A 106 0.16 -13.29 -8.87
CA GLU A 106 0.60 -13.28 -7.47
C GLU A 106 0.60 -11.86 -6.88
N VAL A 107 1.06 -10.86 -7.65
CA VAL A 107 0.98 -9.44 -7.27
C VAL A 107 -0.48 -9.02 -7.02
N PHE A 108 -1.40 -9.31 -7.94
CA PHE A 108 -2.80 -8.95 -7.79
C PHE A 108 -3.45 -9.64 -6.58
N ASN A 109 -3.18 -10.93 -6.36
CA ASN A 109 -3.68 -11.67 -5.22
C ASN A 109 -3.13 -11.11 -3.88
N SER A 110 -1.88 -10.70 -3.84
CA SER A 110 -1.28 -10.05 -2.68
C SER A 110 -1.93 -8.70 -2.39
N LEU A 111 -2.19 -7.89 -3.42
CA LEU A 111 -2.91 -6.62 -3.29
C LEU A 111 -4.34 -6.83 -2.78
N LYS A 112 -5.03 -7.89 -3.22
CA LYS A 112 -6.36 -8.25 -2.72
C LYS A 112 -6.34 -8.53 -1.22
N LYS A 113 -5.33 -9.27 -0.74
CA LYS A 113 -5.11 -9.54 0.69
C LYS A 113 -4.63 -8.31 1.49
N GLY A 114 -4.37 -7.19 0.82
CA GLY A 114 -3.79 -5.98 1.45
C GLY A 114 -2.33 -6.12 1.82
N GLN A 115 -1.64 -7.07 1.22
CA GLN A 115 -0.21 -7.29 1.38
C GLN A 115 0.54 -6.65 0.21
N LEU A 116 1.75 -6.15 0.47
CA LEU A 116 2.66 -5.72 -0.58
C LEU A 116 3.56 -6.90 -0.93
N PRO A 117 3.60 -7.33 -2.21
CA PRO A 117 4.52 -8.40 -2.61
C PRO A 117 5.95 -7.93 -2.36
N PHE A 118 6.79 -8.83 -1.87
CA PHE A 118 8.21 -8.57 -1.57
C PHE A 118 8.47 -7.43 -0.57
N LYS A 119 7.60 -7.26 0.44
CA LYS A 119 7.69 -6.16 1.41
C LYS A 119 9.09 -6.03 2.04
N GLU A 120 9.73 -7.15 2.33
CA GLU A 120 11.05 -7.21 2.95
C GLU A 120 12.17 -6.73 2.03
N LEU A 121 11.97 -6.81 0.71
CA LEU A 121 12.92 -6.38 -0.32
C LEU A 121 12.62 -4.99 -0.90
N HIS A 122 11.61 -4.30 -0.35
CA HIS A 122 11.18 -3.00 -0.89
C HIS A 122 12.29 -1.93 -0.89
N PRO A 123 13.12 -1.78 0.16
CA PRO A 123 14.19 -0.79 0.15
C PRO A 123 15.14 -1.00 -1.02
N GLU A 124 15.63 -2.23 -1.20
CA GLU A 124 16.60 -2.61 -2.24
C GLU A 124 15.97 -2.51 -3.64
N LEU A 125 14.72 -2.95 -3.78
CA LEU A 125 14.00 -2.85 -5.05
C LEU A 125 13.72 -1.39 -5.45
N ASN A 126 13.43 -0.52 -4.50
CA ASN A 126 13.22 0.90 -4.77
C ASN A 126 14.52 1.59 -5.17
N GLU A 127 15.62 1.33 -4.47
CA GLU A 127 16.94 1.84 -4.83
C GLU A 127 17.35 1.37 -6.23
N PHE A 128 17.19 0.08 -6.50
CA PHE A 128 17.45 -0.52 -7.81
C PHE A 128 16.66 0.14 -8.94
N ARG A 129 15.35 0.37 -8.75
CA ARG A 129 14.50 1.05 -9.74
C ARG A 129 14.91 2.50 -9.94
N ALA A 130 15.20 3.23 -8.85
CA ALA A 130 15.64 4.63 -8.91
C ALA A 130 16.93 4.75 -9.70
N THR A 131 17.91 3.89 -9.41
CA THR A 131 19.21 3.85 -10.12
C THR A 131 19.03 3.55 -11.61
N ILE A 132 18.20 2.57 -11.98
CA ILE A 132 17.91 2.27 -13.38
C ILE A 132 17.25 3.46 -14.07
N PHE A 133 16.28 4.10 -13.43
CA PHE A 133 15.58 5.26 -13.98
C PHE A 133 16.55 6.43 -14.21
N GLU A 134 17.42 6.71 -13.24
CA GLU A 134 18.44 7.76 -13.36
C GLU A 134 19.40 7.46 -14.53
N LEU A 135 19.96 6.26 -14.60
CA LEU A 135 20.86 5.87 -15.69
C LEU A 135 20.19 5.94 -17.06
N TYR A 136 18.91 5.56 -17.14
CA TYR A 136 18.15 5.60 -18.38
C TYR A 136 17.85 7.04 -18.81
N SER A 137 17.43 7.92 -17.88
CA SER A 137 17.09 9.32 -18.14
C SER A 137 18.30 10.20 -18.44
N THR A 138 19.47 9.87 -17.89
CA THR A 138 20.73 10.57 -18.18
C THR A 138 21.40 10.12 -19.48
N GLY A 139 20.76 9.27 -20.28
CA GLY A 139 21.28 8.82 -21.58
C GLY A 139 22.49 7.90 -21.52
N LYS A 140 22.74 7.25 -20.35
CA LYS A 140 23.82 6.28 -20.20
C LYS A 140 23.64 5.08 -21.14
N ASP A 141 24.76 4.40 -21.42
CA ASP A 141 24.82 3.28 -22.36
C ASP A 141 23.84 2.14 -22.00
N ARG A 142 22.74 2.08 -22.77
CA ARG A 142 21.66 1.09 -22.58
C ARG A 142 22.15 -0.35 -22.74
N LYS A 143 23.23 -0.60 -23.52
CA LYS A 143 23.79 -1.93 -23.69
C LYS A 143 24.46 -2.39 -22.41
N LYS A 144 25.20 -1.49 -21.73
CA LYS A 144 25.82 -1.76 -20.43
C LYS A 144 24.79 -2.01 -19.35
N ILE A 145 23.73 -1.19 -19.29
CA ILE A 145 22.62 -1.40 -18.34
C ILE A 145 22.00 -2.79 -18.55
N LYS A 146 21.69 -3.18 -19.80
CA LYS A 146 21.14 -4.51 -20.10
C LYS A 146 22.10 -5.64 -19.71
N ALA A 147 23.40 -5.48 -19.89
CA ALA A 147 24.39 -6.48 -19.51
C ALA A 147 24.42 -6.70 -17.99
N VAL A 148 24.44 -5.62 -17.21
CA VAL A 148 24.39 -5.68 -15.73
C VAL A 148 23.09 -6.35 -15.25
N LEU A 149 21.94 -5.98 -15.81
CA LEU A 149 20.66 -6.59 -15.46
C LEU A 149 20.65 -8.10 -15.74
N ARG A 150 21.17 -8.53 -16.88
CA ARG A 150 21.27 -9.97 -17.23
C ARG A 150 22.18 -10.73 -16.28
N ASP A 151 23.31 -10.14 -15.90
CA ASP A 151 24.24 -10.73 -14.94
C ASP A 151 23.61 -10.86 -13.55
N THR A 152 22.93 -9.80 -13.09
CA THR A 152 22.20 -9.82 -11.82
C THR A 152 21.14 -10.93 -11.80
N VAL A 153 20.34 -11.06 -12.87
CA VAL A 153 19.33 -12.13 -12.98
C VAL A 153 19.99 -13.52 -12.95
N LYS A 154 21.13 -13.70 -13.61
CA LYS A 154 21.89 -14.96 -13.53
C LYS A 154 22.32 -15.27 -12.09
N LYS A 155 22.90 -14.30 -11.39
CA LYS A 155 23.35 -14.48 -10.00
C LYS A 155 22.20 -14.82 -9.06
N LEU A 156 21.04 -14.14 -9.19
CA LEU A 156 19.86 -14.41 -8.38
C LEU A 156 19.30 -15.83 -8.56
N ARG A 157 19.50 -16.47 -9.72
CA ARG A 157 19.09 -17.87 -9.94
C ARG A 157 19.90 -18.89 -9.11
N TYR A 158 21.06 -18.51 -8.62
CA TYR A 158 21.91 -19.37 -7.78
C TYR A 158 21.75 -19.11 -6.29
N VAL A 159 20.91 -18.15 -5.89
CA VAL A 159 20.53 -17.95 -4.48
C VAL A 159 19.58 -19.07 -4.11
N LYS A 160 20.06 -19.98 -3.27
CA LYS A 160 19.31 -21.12 -2.74
C LYS A 160 18.59 -20.75 -1.44
#